data_e300a5dee5a8ff192364fa15a3ba3a47
#
_entry.id   e300a5dee5a8ff192364fa15a3ba3a47
#
_cell.length_a   1.000
_cell.length_b   1.000
_cell.length_c   1.000
_cell.angle_alpha   90.00
_cell.angle_beta   90.00
_cell.angle_gamma   90.00
#
_symmetry.space_group_name_H-M   'P 1'
#
loop_
_entity.id
_entity.type
_entity.pdbx_description
1 polymer ?
#
loop_
_entity_poly.entity_id
_entity_poly.type
_entity_poly.pdbx_seq_one_letter_code
_entity_poly.pdbx_strand_id
1 'polypeptide(L)'
;MKVGTDGIVLGCWTDVDGVRVVVDAGAGNGYVGIMLMQRMAEGKVIGCELEPDAAKQAAENYASHPFEGRTGVAWEGAIQEAATAMPELAGTVDLMISNPPFFRDKPKSPIRARNLARHDDTLTMGDLVKAAAELLRPGGRLCTIWPHDRLDEWASWAAGWGFLPTKLVHVQTMRHLPPKRFLSEWTLRPTTVLACQEDTLTLEGTATLDFTDQYLGYVKPYLRGT
;
A
#
# COMPACT_ATOMS: atom_id res chain seq x y z
N MET A 1 -2.85 -15.36 5.07
CA MET A 1 -1.57 -14.57 5.03
C MET A 1 -1.27 -14.01 6.42
N LYS A 2 0.01 -13.88 6.83
CA LYS A 2 0.33 -13.24 8.13
C LYS A 2 0.35 -11.72 7.93
N VAL A 3 -0.24 -10.99 8.89
CA VAL A 3 -0.13 -9.52 8.96
C VAL A 3 1.33 -9.16 9.23
N GLY A 4 1.94 -8.41 8.32
CA GLY A 4 3.34 -8.01 8.41
C GLY A 4 3.50 -6.57 8.91
N THR A 5 4.60 -6.28 9.58
CA THR A 5 4.92 -4.93 10.07
C THR A 5 4.87 -3.87 8.95
N ASP A 6 5.35 -4.21 7.75
CA ASP A 6 5.36 -3.31 6.59
C ASP A 6 3.95 -2.78 6.26
N GLY A 7 2.95 -3.66 6.18
CA GLY A 7 1.58 -3.24 5.89
C GLY A 7 0.91 -2.50 7.05
N ILE A 8 1.24 -2.86 8.31
CA ILE A 8 0.74 -2.11 9.48
C ILE A 8 1.27 -0.67 9.44
N VAL A 9 2.58 -0.51 9.24
CA VAL A 9 3.21 0.82 9.18
C VAL A 9 2.65 1.64 8.02
N LEU A 10 2.52 1.05 6.83
CA LEU A 10 1.93 1.71 5.67
C LEU A 10 0.48 2.12 5.94
N GLY A 11 -0.36 1.22 6.46
CA GLY A 11 -1.75 1.49 6.77
C GLY A 11 -1.95 2.57 7.84
N CYS A 12 -1.09 2.60 8.88
CA CYS A 12 -1.12 3.63 9.92
C CYS A 12 -0.65 5.00 9.39
N TRP A 13 0.41 5.02 8.58
CA TRP A 13 1.05 6.23 8.09
C TRP A 13 0.24 6.95 7.01
N THR A 14 -0.44 6.20 6.15
CA THR A 14 -1.18 6.77 5.03
C THR A 14 -2.29 7.71 5.53
N ASP A 15 -2.28 8.94 5.03
CA ASP A 15 -3.31 9.93 5.32
C ASP A 15 -4.58 9.63 4.50
N VAL A 16 -5.74 9.68 5.14
CA VAL A 16 -7.06 9.41 4.54
C VAL A 16 -8.02 10.61 4.59
N ASP A 17 -7.55 11.79 4.99
CA ASP A 17 -8.38 12.98 5.04
C ASP A 17 -8.88 13.37 3.64
N GLY A 18 -10.19 13.53 3.52
CA GLY A 18 -10.86 13.86 2.26
C GLY A 18 -10.88 12.73 1.21
N VAL A 19 -10.39 11.52 1.56
CA VAL A 19 -10.37 10.35 0.68
C VAL A 19 -11.73 9.66 0.71
N ARG A 20 -12.29 9.36 -0.48
CA ARG A 20 -13.56 8.64 -0.64
C ARG A 20 -13.43 7.33 -1.40
N VAL A 21 -12.50 7.25 -2.35
CA VAL A 21 -12.28 6.05 -3.16
C VAL A 21 -10.84 5.61 -3.02
N VAL A 22 -10.66 4.42 -2.46
CA VAL A 22 -9.35 3.79 -2.26
C VAL A 22 -9.25 2.51 -3.09
N VAL A 23 -8.11 2.30 -3.72
CA VAL A 23 -7.71 0.99 -4.28
C VAL A 23 -6.51 0.46 -3.49
N ASP A 24 -6.66 -0.74 -2.91
CA ASP A 24 -5.58 -1.49 -2.25
C ASP A 24 -5.06 -2.55 -3.23
N ALA A 25 -3.90 -2.28 -3.83
CA ALA A 25 -3.31 -3.13 -4.86
C ALA A 25 -2.45 -4.23 -4.24
N GLY A 26 -2.83 -5.49 -4.48
CA GLY A 26 -2.29 -6.65 -3.77
C GLY A 26 -2.79 -6.69 -2.33
N ALA A 27 -4.12 -6.58 -2.15
CA ALA A 27 -4.75 -6.41 -0.84
C ALA A 27 -4.51 -7.57 0.14
N GLY A 28 -4.14 -8.74 -0.37
CA GLY A 28 -3.99 -9.94 0.44
C GLY A 28 -5.30 -10.30 1.13
N ASN A 29 -5.30 -10.32 2.46
CA ASN A 29 -6.50 -10.55 3.26
C ASN A 29 -7.30 -9.25 3.60
N GLY A 30 -6.96 -8.11 3.00
CA GLY A 30 -7.71 -6.86 3.12
C GLY A 30 -7.45 -6.04 4.39
N TYR A 31 -6.50 -6.42 5.24
CA TYR A 31 -6.31 -5.74 6.53
C TYR A 31 -5.86 -4.27 6.39
N VAL A 32 -5.05 -3.94 5.38
CA VAL A 32 -4.65 -2.55 5.12
C VAL A 32 -5.86 -1.72 4.76
N GLY A 33 -6.70 -2.21 3.85
CA GLY A 33 -7.96 -1.56 3.50
C GLY A 33 -8.89 -1.33 4.71
N ILE A 34 -9.00 -2.31 5.64
CA ILE A 34 -9.76 -2.16 6.89
C ILE A 34 -9.19 -1.04 7.76
N MET A 35 -7.86 -0.98 7.90
CA MET A 35 -7.19 0.08 8.66
C MET A 35 -7.49 1.48 8.08
N LEU A 36 -7.56 1.60 6.75
CA LEU A 36 -7.95 2.87 6.11
C LEU A 36 -9.43 3.17 6.37
N MET A 37 -10.33 2.20 6.16
CA MET A 37 -11.77 2.37 6.43
C MET A 37 -12.04 2.82 7.87
N GLN A 38 -11.28 2.35 8.85
CA GLN A 38 -11.43 2.76 10.25
C GLN A 38 -11.23 4.27 10.44
N ARG A 39 -10.41 4.92 9.61
CA ARG A 39 -10.07 6.35 9.70
C ARG A 39 -10.75 7.25 8.67
N MET A 40 -11.22 6.71 7.56
CA MET A 40 -11.97 7.45 6.56
C MET A 40 -13.25 8.00 7.18
N ALA A 41 -13.69 9.18 6.75
CA ALA A 41 -15.00 9.73 7.15
C ALA A 41 -16.15 8.96 6.48
N GLU A 42 -16.03 8.72 5.17
CA GLU A 42 -17.00 8.01 4.32
C GLU A 42 -16.30 7.45 3.08
N GLY A 43 -16.94 6.57 2.31
CA GLY A 43 -16.46 6.14 1.02
C GLY A 43 -16.27 4.64 0.88
N LYS A 44 -15.43 4.24 -0.08
CA LYS A 44 -15.22 2.83 -0.41
C LYS A 44 -13.75 2.47 -0.56
N VAL A 45 -13.42 1.23 -0.17
CA VAL A 45 -12.13 0.59 -0.43
C VAL A 45 -12.35 -0.60 -1.34
N ILE A 46 -11.59 -0.67 -2.42
CA ILE A 46 -11.56 -1.80 -3.35
C ILE A 46 -10.22 -2.50 -3.18
N GLY A 47 -10.23 -3.69 -2.59
CA GLY A 47 -9.06 -4.54 -2.50
C GLY A 47 -8.91 -5.37 -3.77
N CYS A 48 -7.87 -5.12 -4.55
CA CYS A 48 -7.53 -5.91 -5.74
C CYS A 48 -6.54 -7.00 -5.35
N GLU A 49 -6.89 -8.26 -5.52
CA GLU A 49 -6.04 -9.40 -5.16
C GLU A 49 -6.12 -10.49 -6.22
N LEU A 50 -4.96 -10.96 -6.67
CA LEU A 50 -4.87 -11.95 -7.74
C LEU A 50 -5.12 -13.37 -7.22
N GLU A 51 -4.73 -13.66 -5.97
CA GLU A 51 -4.85 -15.00 -5.41
C GLU A 51 -6.27 -15.21 -4.89
N PRO A 52 -7.04 -16.22 -5.43
CA PRO A 52 -8.46 -16.37 -5.14
C PRO A 52 -8.80 -16.57 -3.66
N ASP A 53 -8.01 -17.38 -2.93
CA ASP A 53 -8.25 -17.64 -1.51
C ASP A 53 -8.02 -16.38 -0.67
N ALA A 54 -7.02 -15.55 -1.04
CA ALA A 54 -6.76 -14.29 -0.37
C ALA A 54 -7.84 -13.25 -0.69
N ALA A 55 -8.29 -13.15 -1.95
CA ALA A 55 -9.40 -12.28 -2.35
C ALA A 55 -10.69 -12.64 -1.62
N LYS A 56 -11.01 -13.93 -1.51
CA LYS A 56 -12.15 -14.43 -0.72
C LYS A 56 -12.02 -14.04 0.74
N GLN A 57 -10.84 -14.24 1.35
CA GLN A 57 -10.60 -13.85 2.74
C GLN A 57 -10.74 -12.33 2.93
N ALA A 58 -10.27 -11.51 1.98
CA ALA A 58 -10.45 -10.06 2.02
C ALA A 58 -11.94 -9.68 2.00
N ALA A 59 -12.74 -10.31 1.13
CA ALA A 59 -14.19 -10.07 1.07
C ALA A 59 -14.88 -10.41 2.41
N GLU A 60 -14.55 -11.56 3.01
CA GLU A 60 -15.07 -11.97 4.32
C GLU A 60 -14.67 -10.99 5.42
N ASN A 61 -13.41 -10.53 5.40
CA ASN A 61 -12.89 -9.58 6.37
C ASN A 61 -13.58 -8.20 6.24
N TYR A 62 -13.76 -7.69 5.03
CA TYR A 62 -14.51 -6.44 4.81
C TYR A 62 -15.94 -6.54 5.30
N ALA A 63 -16.64 -7.64 5.01
CA ALA A 63 -18.00 -7.88 5.47
C ALA A 63 -18.11 -7.98 7.01
N SER A 64 -17.07 -8.50 7.66
CA SER A 64 -17.02 -8.68 9.13
C SER A 64 -16.66 -7.41 9.90
N HIS A 65 -16.23 -6.35 9.21
CA HIS A 65 -15.82 -5.08 9.81
C HIS A 65 -16.63 -3.90 9.22
N PRO A 66 -17.93 -3.84 9.50
CA PRO A 66 -18.76 -2.74 8.99
C PRO A 66 -18.41 -1.44 9.70
N PHE A 67 -18.22 -0.38 8.92
CA PHE A 67 -18.09 0.98 9.42
C PHE A 67 -19.16 1.83 8.77
N GLU A 68 -19.89 2.63 9.54
CA GLU A 68 -20.96 3.47 9.04
C GLU A 68 -20.44 4.43 7.94
N GLY A 69 -21.14 4.48 6.81
CA GLY A 69 -20.74 5.31 5.65
C GLY A 69 -19.55 4.82 4.84
N ARG A 70 -19.00 3.63 5.18
CA ARG A 70 -17.81 3.07 4.53
C ARG A 70 -18.05 1.64 4.08
N THR A 71 -17.58 1.31 2.89
CA THR A 71 -17.72 -0.04 2.33
C THR A 71 -16.37 -0.57 1.85
N GLY A 72 -16.14 -1.85 2.11
CA GLY A 72 -15.00 -2.57 1.56
C GLY A 72 -15.50 -3.67 0.62
N VAL A 73 -14.89 -3.79 -0.54
CA VAL A 73 -15.13 -4.88 -1.49
C VAL A 73 -13.80 -5.46 -1.93
N ALA A 74 -13.76 -6.77 -2.15
CA ALA A 74 -12.62 -7.42 -2.77
C ALA A 74 -12.95 -7.75 -4.22
N TRP A 75 -12.02 -7.47 -5.10
CA TRP A 75 -12.04 -7.87 -6.49
C TRP A 75 -10.91 -8.87 -6.75
N GLU A 76 -11.27 -10.04 -7.24
CA GLU A 76 -10.32 -11.08 -7.65
C GLU A 76 -9.82 -10.77 -9.05
N GLY A 77 -8.56 -10.32 -9.17
CA GLY A 77 -7.95 -9.98 -10.44
C GLY A 77 -6.64 -9.24 -10.29
N ALA A 78 -5.90 -9.16 -11.40
CA ALA A 78 -4.63 -8.45 -11.48
C ALA A 78 -4.88 -6.94 -11.51
N ILE A 79 -4.16 -6.17 -10.70
CA ILE A 79 -4.32 -4.71 -10.66
C ILE A 79 -4.12 -4.05 -12.04
N GLN A 80 -3.29 -4.65 -12.91
CA GLN A 80 -3.07 -4.21 -14.29
C GLN A 80 -4.34 -4.21 -15.13
N GLU A 81 -5.33 -5.03 -14.78
CA GLU A 81 -6.60 -5.18 -15.49
C GLU A 81 -7.73 -4.34 -14.87
N ALA A 82 -7.49 -3.74 -13.70
CA ALA A 82 -8.52 -3.07 -12.91
C ALA A 82 -9.22 -1.93 -13.67
N ALA A 83 -8.48 -1.10 -14.42
CA ALA A 83 -9.07 -0.02 -15.21
C ALA A 83 -9.98 -0.51 -16.34
N THR A 84 -9.72 -1.70 -16.89
CA THR A 84 -10.54 -2.33 -17.93
C THR A 84 -11.73 -3.08 -17.32
N ALA A 85 -11.53 -3.79 -16.22
CA ALA A 85 -12.57 -4.57 -15.56
C ALA A 85 -13.57 -3.70 -14.78
N MET A 86 -13.12 -2.55 -14.29
CA MET A 86 -13.90 -1.58 -13.52
C MET A 86 -13.71 -0.17 -14.12
N PRO A 87 -14.24 0.10 -15.34
CA PRO A 87 -13.99 1.35 -16.06
C PRO A 87 -14.48 2.60 -15.30
N GLU A 88 -15.43 2.46 -14.39
CA GLU A 88 -15.90 3.53 -13.52
C GLU A 88 -14.85 4.00 -12.51
N LEU A 89 -13.79 3.23 -12.27
CA LEU A 89 -12.67 3.63 -11.42
C LEU A 89 -11.60 4.43 -12.16
N ALA A 90 -11.57 4.34 -13.49
CA ALA A 90 -10.55 5.04 -14.29
C ALA A 90 -10.60 6.56 -14.07
N GLY A 91 -9.49 7.12 -13.59
CA GLY A 91 -9.36 8.55 -13.32
C GLY A 91 -10.24 9.10 -12.18
N THR A 92 -10.78 8.23 -11.30
CA THR A 92 -11.68 8.65 -10.20
C THR A 92 -11.17 8.30 -8.80
N VAL A 93 -10.14 7.48 -8.69
CA VAL A 93 -9.59 7.03 -7.41
C VAL A 93 -8.81 8.16 -6.73
N ASP A 94 -9.06 8.39 -5.43
CA ASP A 94 -8.36 9.40 -4.63
C ASP A 94 -7.01 8.91 -4.13
N LEU A 95 -6.97 7.65 -3.72
CA LEU A 95 -5.82 7.03 -3.09
C LEU A 95 -5.63 5.60 -3.59
N MET A 96 -4.44 5.30 -4.08
CA MET A 96 -4.01 3.93 -4.28
C MET A 96 -2.94 3.58 -3.26
N ILE A 97 -3.08 2.44 -2.61
CA ILE A 97 -2.12 1.94 -1.63
C ILE A 97 -1.61 0.57 -2.05
N SER A 98 -0.34 0.28 -1.78
CA SER A 98 0.21 -1.05 -2.03
C SER A 98 1.37 -1.39 -1.10
N ASN A 99 1.32 -2.60 -0.56
CA ASN A 99 2.43 -3.29 0.08
C ASN A 99 2.77 -4.54 -0.74
N PRO A 100 3.41 -4.37 -1.91
CA PRO A 100 3.61 -5.48 -2.84
C PRO A 100 4.62 -6.50 -2.31
N PRO A 101 4.57 -7.76 -2.79
CA PRO A 101 5.54 -8.76 -2.40
C PRO A 101 6.94 -8.41 -2.95
N PHE A 102 7.93 -8.26 -2.06
CA PHE A 102 9.32 -7.90 -2.41
C PHE A 102 10.17 -9.12 -2.77
N PHE A 103 9.78 -9.85 -3.80
CA PHE A 103 10.59 -11.00 -4.22
C PHE A 103 11.80 -10.55 -5.04
N ARG A 104 12.97 -10.45 -4.39
CA ARG A 104 14.24 -10.60 -5.07
C ARG A 104 14.45 -12.11 -5.32
N ASP A 105 15.04 -12.43 -6.47
CA ASP A 105 15.48 -13.75 -6.92
C ASP A 105 16.01 -14.70 -5.80
N LYS A 106 15.12 -15.15 -4.93
CA LYS A 106 15.43 -16.32 -4.10
C LYS A 106 15.18 -17.54 -4.97
N PRO A 107 16.09 -18.54 -4.93
CA PRO A 107 15.89 -19.78 -5.68
C PRO A 107 14.49 -20.31 -5.34
N LYS A 108 13.65 -20.37 -6.36
CA LYS A 108 12.25 -20.78 -6.25
C LYS A 108 12.22 -22.20 -5.75
N SER A 109 11.51 -22.47 -4.65
CA SER A 109 11.18 -23.84 -4.29
C SER A 109 10.57 -24.51 -5.54
N PRO A 110 10.94 -25.77 -5.87
CA PRO A 110 10.47 -26.45 -7.08
C PRO A 110 8.94 -26.51 -7.21
N ILE A 111 8.22 -26.47 -6.09
CA ILE A 111 6.75 -26.50 -6.04
C ILE A 111 6.17 -25.12 -6.40
N ARG A 112 6.76 -24.02 -5.89
CA ARG A 112 6.36 -22.65 -6.23
C ARG A 112 6.75 -22.27 -7.68
N ALA A 113 7.92 -22.74 -8.16
CA ALA A 113 8.34 -22.51 -9.53
C ALA A 113 7.38 -23.10 -10.56
N ARG A 114 6.72 -24.21 -10.24
CA ARG A 114 5.76 -24.89 -11.14
C ARG A 114 4.41 -24.18 -11.19
N ASN A 115 4.00 -23.49 -10.11
CA ASN A 115 2.77 -22.70 -10.07
C ASN A 115 2.98 -21.28 -10.64
N LEU A 116 4.18 -20.70 -10.49
CA LEU A 116 4.55 -19.39 -11.05
C LEU A 116 4.91 -19.42 -12.55
N ALA A 117 5.20 -20.61 -13.10
CA ALA A 117 5.50 -20.75 -14.54
C ALA A 117 4.26 -20.73 -15.46
N ARG A 118 3.06 -20.57 -14.89
CA ARG A 118 1.80 -20.50 -15.65
C ARG A 118 1.31 -19.08 -15.91
N HIS A 119 1.79 -18.09 -15.16
CA HIS A 119 1.47 -16.68 -15.33
C HIS A 119 2.68 -15.83 -14.94
N ASP A 120 2.92 -14.71 -15.61
CA ASP A 120 3.89 -13.66 -15.24
C ASP A 120 3.42 -12.88 -13.98
N ASP A 121 3.17 -13.58 -12.88
CA ASP A 121 2.36 -13.17 -11.73
C ASP A 121 3.13 -12.34 -10.69
N THR A 122 4.18 -11.64 -11.08
CA THR A 122 4.85 -10.71 -10.18
C THR A 122 4.44 -9.28 -10.51
N LEU A 123 3.68 -8.65 -9.61
CA LEU A 123 3.40 -7.23 -9.68
C LEU A 123 4.73 -6.45 -9.69
N THR A 124 5.10 -5.91 -10.85
CA THR A 124 6.30 -5.09 -10.99
C THR A 124 6.05 -3.65 -10.55
N MET A 125 7.11 -2.89 -10.28
CA MET A 125 6.97 -1.45 -10.01
C MET A 125 6.33 -0.73 -11.18
N GLY A 126 6.72 -1.06 -12.40
CA GLY A 126 6.16 -0.48 -13.62
C GLY A 126 4.67 -0.75 -13.76
N ASP A 127 4.22 -1.98 -13.50
CA ASP A 127 2.80 -2.34 -13.55
C ASP A 127 1.99 -1.58 -12.52
N LEU A 128 2.50 -1.48 -11.29
CA LEU A 128 1.83 -0.76 -10.20
C LEU A 128 1.68 0.72 -10.53
N VAL A 129 2.75 1.36 -10.99
CA VAL A 129 2.73 2.79 -11.34
C VAL A 129 1.82 3.05 -12.53
N LYS A 130 1.84 2.17 -13.56
CA LYS A 130 0.93 2.26 -14.71
C LYS A 130 -0.53 2.16 -14.26
N ALA A 131 -0.89 1.13 -13.51
CA ALA A 131 -2.24 0.96 -12.99
C ALA A 131 -2.68 2.17 -12.14
N ALA A 132 -1.77 2.70 -11.30
CA ALA A 132 -2.05 3.90 -10.52
C ALA A 132 -2.31 5.13 -11.41
N ALA A 133 -1.55 5.31 -12.51
CA ALA A 133 -1.76 6.42 -13.43
C ALA A 133 -3.08 6.33 -14.22
N GLU A 134 -3.60 5.11 -14.43
CA GLU A 134 -4.88 4.86 -15.10
C GLU A 134 -6.08 5.04 -14.15
N LEU A 135 -5.94 4.66 -12.88
CA LEU A 135 -7.02 4.67 -11.89
C LEU A 135 -7.14 6.00 -11.14
N LEU A 136 -6.01 6.60 -10.76
CA LEU A 136 -6.01 7.82 -9.96
C LEU A 136 -6.51 9.03 -10.75
N ARG A 137 -7.30 9.87 -10.10
CA ARG A 137 -7.62 11.20 -10.62
C ARG A 137 -6.37 12.10 -10.60
N PRO A 138 -6.32 13.18 -11.38
CA PRO A 138 -5.31 14.22 -11.20
C PRO A 138 -5.33 14.74 -9.76
N GLY A 139 -4.16 14.80 -9.12
CA GLY A 139 -4.03 15.10 -7.70
C GLY A 139 -4.30 13.90 -6.77
N GLY A 140 -4.67 12.73 -7.30
CA GLY A 140 -4.76 11.50 -6.54
C GLY A 140 -3.38 10.99 -6.10
N ARG A 141 -3.35 10.20 -5.03
CA ARG A 141 -2.10 9.81 -4.35
C ARG A 141 -1.83 8.31 -4.45
N LEU A 142 -0.56 7.97 -4.66
CA LEU A 142 -0.04 6.60 -4.61
C LEU A 142 0.84 6.46 -3.37
N CYS A 143 0.43 5.64 -2.41
CA CYS A 143 1.16 5.34 -1.18
C CYS A 143 1.71 3.94 -1.21
N THR A 144 3.01 3.78 -1.00
CA THR A 144 3.68 2.47 -1.06
C THR A 144 4.74 2.31 0.01
N ILE A 145 5.07 1.04 0.30
CA ILE A 145 6.26 0.67 1.05
C ILE A 145 7.14 -0.23 0.20
N TRP A 146 8.47 0.02 0.21
CA TRP A 146 9.43 -0.75 -0.56
C TRP A 146 10.73 -0.98 0.21
N PRO A 147 11.58 -1.97 -0.17
CA PRO A 147 12.95 -2.07 0.30
C PRO A 147 13.73 -0.79 0.01
N HIS A 148 14.49 -0.32 1.00
CA HIS A 148 15.19 0.98 0.93
C HIS A 148 16.16 1.09 -0.26
N ASP A 149 16.81 0.01 -0.62
CA ASP A 149 17.75 -0.07 -1.74
C ASP A 149 17.11 -0.01 -3.14
N ARG A 150 15.78 0.13 -3.21
CA ARG A 150 15.03 0.30 -4.45
C ARG A 150 14.42 1.70 -4.62
N LEU A 151 14.83 2.66 -3.80
CA LEU A 151 14.26 4.00 -3.83
C LEU A 151 14.45 4.70 -5.18
N ASP A 152 15.67 4.67 -5.73
CA ASP A 152 15.96 5.34 -7.01
C ASP A 152 15.23 4.71 -8.18
N GLU A 153 15.09 3.37 -8.18
CA GLU A 153 14.34 2.64 -9.18
C GLU A 153 12.85 3.02 -9.11
N TRP A 154 12.29 3.03 -7.91
CA TRP A 154 10.90 3.41 -7.69
C TRP A 154 10.63 4.85 -8.12
N ALA A 155 11.50 5.78 -7.74
CA ALA A 155 11.39 7.19 -8.12
C ALA A 155 11.42 7.38 -9.64
N SER A 156 12.28 6.63 -10.34
CA SER A 156 12.36 6.68 -11.81
C SER A 156 11.07 6.20 -12.47
N TRP A 157 10.48 5.10 -11.99
CA TRP A 157 9.20 4.61 -12.49
C TRP A 157 8.08 5.62 -12.23
N ALA A 158 7.95 6.14 -11.01
CA ALA A 158 6.90 7.07 -10.64
C ALA A 158 6.99 8.37 -11.46
N ALA A 159 8.18 8.97 -11.58
CA ALA A 159 8.39 10.18 -12.36
C ALA A 159 8.05 9.99 -13.84
N GLY A 160 8.39 8.83 -14.41
CA GLY A 160 8.08 8.49 -15.81
C GLY A 160 6.58 8.48 -16.15
N TRP A 161 5.71 8.31 -15.16
CA TRP A 161 4.26 8.33 -15.30
C TRP A 161 3.59 9.63 -14.81
N GLY A 162 4.39 10.64 -14.49
CA GLY A 162 3.88 11.96 -14.11
C GLY A 162 3.51 12.09 -12.63
N PHE A 163 4.09 11.24 -11.78
CA PHE A 163 3.99 11.38 -10.33
C PHE A 163 5.11 12.27 -9.79
N LEU A 164 4.78 13.11 -8.81
CA LEU A 164 5.74 13.88 -8.02
C LEU A 164 5.73 13.40 -6.57
N PRO A 165 6.91 13.23 -5.94
CA PRO A 165 6.98 12.83 -4.54
C PRO A 165 6.45 13.94 -3.65
N THR A 166 5.61 13.58 -2.66
CA THR A 166 5.08 14.52 -1.67
C THR A 166 5.55 14.18 -0.26
N LYS A 167 5.71 12.88 0.05
CA LYS A 167 6.28 12.43 1.33
C LYS A 167 7.19 11.22 1.12
N LEU A 168 8.30 11.20 1.84
CA LEU A 168 9.24 10.09 1.91
C LEU A 168 9.61 9.84 3.37
N VAL A 169 9.48 8.59 3.84
CA VAL A 169 9.87 8.21 5.20
C VAL A 169 10.81 7.02 5.15
N HIS A 170 12.02 7.20 5.66
CA HIS A 170 13.00 6.14 5.82
C HIS A 170 12.69 5.33 7.07
N VAL A 171 12.39 4.03 6.91
CA VAL A 171 12.01 3.17 8.03
C VAL A 171 13.19 2.31 8.45
N GLN A 172 13.64 2.50 9.69
CA GLN A 172 14.72 1.74 10.33
C GLN A 172 14.22 1.00 11.56
N THR A 173 14.80 -0.17 11.85
CA THR A 173 14.43 -0.94 13.03
C THR A 173 14.87 -0.21 14.29
N MET A 174 16.13 0.19 14.36
CA MET A 174 16.74 0.91 15.49
C MET A 174 17.56 2.09 14.97
N ARG A 175 17.71 3.15 15.76
CA ARG A 175 18.38 4.40 15.37
C ARG A 175 19.80 4.22 14.81
N HIS A 176 20.54 3.22 15.27
CA HIS A 176 21.92 2.94 14.84
C HIS A 176 22.00 2.02 13.62
N LEU A 177 20.88 1.50 13.12
CA LEU A 177 20.82 0.63 11.96
C LEU A 177 20.39 1.42 10.71
N PRO A 178 20.91 1.04 9.52
CA PRO A 178 20.46 1.69 8.29
C PRO A 178 18.98 1.39 8.01
N PRO A 179 18.28 2.28 7.32
CA PRO A 179 16.90 2.06 6.87
C PRO A 179 16.79 0.78 6.03
N LYS A 180 15.76 0.00 6.29
CA LYS A 180 15.46 -1.24 5.54
C LYS A 180 14.31 -1.07 4.56
N ARG A 181 13.43 -0.11 4.82
CA ARG A 181 12.26 0.23 4.01
C ARG A 181 12.19 1.73 3.79
N PHE A 182 11.41 2.12 2.81
CA PHE A 182 10.88 3.46 2.74
C PHE A 182 9.37 3.42 2.50
N LEU A 183 8.65 4.35 3.12
CA LEU A 183 7.29 4.71 2.77
C LEU A 183 7.35 5.90 1.84
N SER A 184 6.51 5.92 0.84
CA SER A 184 6.44 7.06 -0.07
C SER A 184 5.02 7.38 -0.48
N GLU A 185 4.73 8.67 -0.57
CA GLU A 185 3.52 9.22 -1.14
C GLU A 185 3.89 10.02 -2.39
N TRP A 186 3.21 9.70 -3.49
CA TRP A 186 3.39 10.33 -4.79
C TRP A 186 2.07 10.84 -5.30
N THR A 187 2.02 12.08 -5.78
CA THR A 187 0.81 12.70 -6.31
C THR A 187 0.85 12.70 -7.84
N LEU A 188 -0.22 12.20 -8.46
CA LEU A 188 -0.36 12.19 -9.91
C LEU A 188 -0.67 13.58 -10.43
N ARG A 189 0.20 14.13 -11.33
CA ARG A 189 0.00 15.40 -12.03
C ARG A 189 -0.57 16.49 -11.13
N PRO A 190 0.09 16.84 -10.02
CA PRO A 190 -0.41 17.87 -9.11
C PRO A 190 -0.48 19.22 -9.84
N THR A 191 -1.48 20.03 -9.49
CA THR A 191 -1.66 21.38 -10.07
C THR A 191 -0.64 22.39 -9.55
N THR A 192 -0.03 22.08 -8.39
CA THR A 192 1.05 22.88 -7.77
C THR A 192 2.21 21.99 -7.43
N VAL A 193 3.44 22.49 -7.60
CA VAL A 193 4.63 21.76 -7.17
C VAL A 193 4.70 21.82 -5.64
N LEU A 194 4.66 20.65 -5.01
CA LEU A 194 4.81 20.50 -3.57
C LEU A 194 6.26 20.11 -3.27
N ALA A 195 6.84 20.70 -2.21
CA ALA A 195 8.11 20.19 -1.69
C ALA A 195 7.90 18.80 -1.07
N CYS A 196 8.79 17.85 -1.40
CA CYS A 196 8.76 16.54 -0.76
C CYS A 196 9.14 16.69 0.72
N GLN A 197 8.26 16.20 1.60
CA GLN A 197 8.56 16.08 3.04
C GLN A 197 9.33 14.78 3.27
N GLU A 198 10.52 14.88 3.86
CA GLU A 198 11.37 13.74 4.15
C GLU A 198 11.53 13.56 5.65
N ASP A 199 11.38 12.34 6.16
CA ASP A 199 11.47 12.01 7.59
C ASP A 199 12.07 10.60 7.77
N THR A 200 12.36 10.25 9.04
CA THR A 200 12.83 8.92 9.44
C THR A 200 11.95 8.36 10.55
N LEU A 201 11.40 7.17 10.33
CA LEU A 201 10.67 6.41 11.33
C LEU A 201 11.57 5.33 11.92
N THR A 202 11.83 5.42 13.23
CA THR A 202 12.49 4.37 13.99
C THR A 202 11.45 3.55 14.72
N LEU A 203 11.45 2.22 14.50
CA LEU A 203 10.44 1.32 15.08
C LEU A 203 10.72 0.98 16.54
N GLU A 204 11.99 0.65 16.87
CA GLU A 204 12.43 0.16 18.17
C GLU A 204 13.48 1.09 18.76
N GLY A 205 13.50 1.21 20.09
CA GLY A 205 14.45 2.00 20.84
C GLY A 205 15.82 1.33 20.95
N THR A 206 16.19 0.92 22.18
CA THR A 206 17.50 0.32 22.46
C THR A 206 17.51 -1.19 22.48
N ALA A 207 16.34 -1.83 22.55
CA ALA A 207 16.16 -3.28 22.59
C ALA A 207 15.03 -3.71 21.65
N THR A 208 15.02 -4.99 21.27
CA THR A 208 13.96 -5.61 20.48
C THR A 208 12.62 -5.51 21.22
N LEU A 209 11.56 -5.14 20.51
CA LEU A 209 10.19 -4.91 21.03
C LEU A 209 10.07 -3.72 21.99
N ASP A 210 11.12 -2.93 22.17
CA ASP A 210 11.09 -1.64 22.84
C ASP A 210 10.66 -0.56 21.83
N PHE A 211 9.37 -0.51 21.53
CA PHE A 211 8.84 0.36 20.49
C PHE A 211 8.96 1.85 20.84
N THR A 212 9.36 2.66 19.87
CA THR A 212 9.47 4.11 20.05
C THR A 212 8.10 4.78 20.19
N ASP A 213 8.05 5.92 20.88
CA ASP A 213 6.85 6.77 20.97
C ASP A 213 6.36 7.19 19.58
N GLN A 214 7.28 7.43 18.63
CA GLN A 214 6.95 7.76 17.25
C GLN A 214 6.17 6.62 16.59
N TYR A 215 6.66 5.37 16.68
CA TYR A 215 5.96 4.21 16.14
C TYR A 215 4.64 3.94 16.87
N LEU A 216 4.65 4.00 18.20
CA LEU A 216 3.44 3.81 19.01
C LEU A 216 2.37 4.87 18.68
N GLY A 217 2.78 6.10 18.38
CA GLY A 217 1.87 7.16 17.93
C GLY A 217 1.08 6.77 16.67
N TYR A 218 1.72 6.06 15.73
CA TYR A 218 1.04 5.57 14.52
C TYR A 218 0.09 4.40 14.80
N VAL A 219 0.50 3.42 15.63
CA VAL A 219 -0.26 2.19 15.82
C VAL A 219 -1.32 2.28 16.91
N LYS A 220 -1.19 3.24 17.84
CA LYS A 220 -2.11 3.42 18.98
C LYS A 220 -3.58 3.43 18.62
N PRO A 221 -4.05 4.08 17.53
CA PRO A 221 -5.46 4.05 17.14
C PRO A 221 -6.01 2.65 16.86
N TYR A 222 -5.14 1.66 16.63
CA TYR A 222 -5.50 0.28 16.27
C TYR A 222 -5.29 -0.70 17.42
N LEU A 223 -4.66 -0.28 18.52
CA LEU A 223 -4.49 -1.11 19.70
C LEU A 223 -5.79 -1.08 20.51
N ARG A 224 -6.46 -2.23 20.66
CA ARG A 224 -7.64 -2.33 21.51
C ARG A 224 -7.23 -2.18 22.97
N GLY A 225 -7.79 -1.19 23.67
CA GLY A 225 -7.89 -1.15 25.14
C GLY A 225 -6.56 -1.10 25.88
N THR A 226 -5.81 -0.01 25.71
CA THR A 226 -4.85 0.44 26.73
C THR A 226 -5.34 1.74 27.36
#